data_6f2adadc009dfe39d704d6101c4e71c8
#
_entry.id   6f2adadc009dfe39d704d6101c4e71c8
#
_cell.length_a   1.000
_cell.length_b   1.000
_cell.length_c   1.000
_cell.angle_alpha   90.00
_cell.angle_beta   90.00
_cell.angle_gamma   90.00
#
_symmetry.space_group_name_H-M   'P 1'
#
loop_
_entity.id
_entity.type
_entity.pdbx_description
1 polymer ?
#
loop_
_entity_poly.entity_id
_entity_poly.type
_entity_poly.pdbx_seq_one_letter_code
_entity_poly.pdbx_strand_id
1 'polypeptide(L)'
;MNAQQVIAHRAALELQDGDVVNLGIGIPTQVPNYLPDHIHITLQSENGILGLGPITEVHPNLVNAGGKPCGILPGAAIFDSALSFALIRGGHVDTCILGGLQVDQHANLASWMIPGKMVLGMGGAMDLVTGARKVIIAMKHCTKDGSAKILKQCTLPLTAINKVSMIVTELAVFCFEQGQLILKEHAPNVTLEALREKTEAEFSIAHDLKIMPIPVQEK
;
A
#
# COMPACT_ATOMS: atom_id res chain seq x y z
N MET A 1 -2.02 17.05 10.13
CA MET A 1 -1.51 16.16 9.05
C MET A 1 -2.44 16.20 7.84
N ASN A 2 -1.90 16.02 6.65
CA ASN A 2 -2.70 15.84 5.44
C ASN A 2 -3.13 14.37 5.28
N ALA A 3 -4.09 14.11 4.38
CA ALA A 3 -4.63 12.75 4.16
C ALA A 3 -3.55 11.71 3.82
N GLN A 4 -2.52 12.07 3.05
CA GLN A 4 -1.45 11.12 2.66
C GLN A 4 -0.59 10.72 3.86
N GLN A 5 -0.31 11.66 4.76
CA GLN A 5 0.44 11.41 5.98
C GLN A 5 -0.33 10.49 6.94
N VAL A 6 -1.65 10.71 7.08
CA VAL A 6 -2.52 9.81 7.87
C VAL A 6 -2.49 8.39 7.34
N ILE A 7 -2.64 8.23 6.03
CA ILE A 7 -2.61 6.91 5.36
C ILE A 7 -1.25 6.24 5.58
N ALA A 8 -0.15 6.95 5.33
CA ALA A 8 1.20 6.41 5.47
C ALA A 8 1.53 6.01 6.91
N HIS A 9 1.17 6.87 7.88
CA HIS A 9 1.31 6.56 9.30
C HIS A 9 0.51 5.31 9.68
N ARG A 10 -0.77 5.24 9.30
CA ARG A 10 -1.60 4.07 9.65
C ARG A 10 -1.07 2.78 8.99
N ALA A 11 -0.60 2.86 7.74
CA ALA A 11 -0.02 1.71 7.05
C ALA A 11 1.29 1.24 7.70
N ALA A 12 2.10 2.16 8.26
CA ALA A 12 3.33 1.81 8.97
C ALA A 12 3.09 0.92 10.20
N LEU A 13 1.96 1.09 10.87
CA LEU A 13 1.59 0.27 12.04
C LEU A 13 1.26 -1.20 11.70
N GLU A 14 1.17 -1.54 10.43
CA GLU A 14 0.95 -2.92 9.97
C GLU A 14 2.24 -3.72 9.76
N LEU A 15 3.39 -3.05 9.81
CA LEU A 15 4.71 -3.65 9.59
C LEU A 15 5.28 -4.21 10.89
N GLN A 16 5.99 -5.31 10.79
CA GLN A 16 6.63 -6.00 11.90
C GLN A 16 8.14 -5.90 11.79
N ASP A 17 8.82 -6.04 12.93
CA ASP A 17 10.29 -6.08 12.96
C ASP A 17 10.81 -7.27 12.15
N GLY A 18 11.77 -7.01 11.26
CA GLY A 18 12.34 -8.02 10.35
C GLY A 18 11.59 -8.21 9.02
N ASP A 19 10.44 -7.57 8.80
CA ASP A 19 9.70 -7.69 7.53
C ASP A 19 10.54 -7.27 6.32
N VAL A 20 10.44 -8.02 5.25
CA VAL A 20 10.85 -7.63 3.89
C VAL A 20 9.67 -6.94 3.22
N VAL A 21 9.82 -5.66 2.90
CA VAL A 21 8.73 -4.79 2.45
C VAL A 21 9.02 -4.20 1.07
N ASN A 22 8.04 -4.29 0.16
CA ASN A 22 8.06 -3.53 -1.09
C ASN A 22 7.06 -2.38 -1.03
N LEU A 23 7.47 -1.20 -1.47
CA LEU A 23 6.68 0.02 -1.44
C LEU A 23 6.45 0.54 -2.85
N GLY A 24 5.19 0.64 -3.25
CA GLY A 24 4.77 1.32 -4.48
C GLY A 24 5.05 2.83 -4.45
N ILE A 25 4.98 3.45 -5.62
CA ILE A 25 5.21 4.89 -5.79
C ILE A 25 4.07 5.72 -5.15
N GLY A 26 4.39 6.88 -4.60
CA GLY A 26 3.42 7.84 -4.05
C GLY A 26 3.24 7.71 -2.53
N ILE A 27 2.01 7.51 -2.03
CA ILE A 27 1.73 7.42 -0.59
C ILE A 27 2.59 6.33 0.10
N PRO A 28 2.77 5.13 -0.47
CA PRO A 28 3.56 4.08 0.15
C PRO A 28 5.00 4.48 0.47
N THR A 29 5.64 5.32 -0.36
CA THR A 29 7.03 5.75 -0.12
C THR A 29 7.21 6.61 1.14
N GLN A 30 6.13 7.09 1.74
CA GLN A 30 6.17 7.86 3.00
C GLN A 30 6.10 6.96 4.25
N VAL A 31 5.73 5.68 4.09
CA VAL A 31 5.53 4.74 5.21
C VAL A 31 6.75 4.61 6.12
N PRO A 32 8.00 4.52 5.61
CA PRO A 32 9.18 4.40 6.48
C PRO A 32 9.39 5.56 7.44
N ASN A 33 8.84 6.75 7.13
CA ASN A 33 8.97 7.93 7.99
C ASN A 33 8.14 7.85 9.27
N TYR A 34 7.28 6.84 9.40
CA TYR A 34 6.35 6.67 10.51
C TYR A 34 6.52 5.33 11.24
N LEU A 35 7.60 4.61 10.94
CA LEU A 35 7.90 3.38 11.67
C LEU A 35 8.24 3.69 13.13
N PRO A 36 7.73 2.90 14.08
CA PRO A 36 8.22 2.95 15.46
C PRO A 36 9.72 2.63 15.53
N ASP A 37 10.45 3.26 16.45
CA ASP A 37 11.92 3.13 16.58
C ASP A 37 12.41 1.67 16.76
N HIS A 38 11.55 0.80 17.28
CA HIS A 38 11.87 -0.61 17.52
C HIS A 38 11.52 -1.53 16.32
N ILE A 39 10.97 -1.00 15.25
CA ILE A 39 10.61 -1.76 14.04
C ILE A 39 11.62 -1.49 12.94
N HIS A 40 12.38 -2.50 12.59
CA HIS A 40 13.37 -2.46 11.51
C HIS A 40 12.89 -3.34 10.37
N ILE A 41 12.70 -2.74 9.20
CA ILE A 41 12.29 -3.44 7.99
C ILE A 41 13.42 -3.45 6.95
N THR A 42 13.38 -4.43 6.07
CA THR A 42 14.25 -4.49 4.89
C THR A 42 13.46 -4.08 3.66
N LEU A 43 13.77 -2.90 3.10
CA LEU A 43 13.11 -2.45 1.89
C LEU A 43 13.66 -3.15 0.65
N GLN A 44 12.78 -3.75 -0.14
CA GLN A 44 13.05 -4.37 -1.42
C GLN A 44 12.55 -3.47 -2.56
N SER A 45 13.32 -3.39 -3.65
CA SER A 45 12.89 -2.75 -4.89
C SER A 45 12.98 -3.75 -6.04
N GLU A 46 11.91 -3.86 -6.84
CA GLU A 46 11.79 -4.90 -7.86
C GLU A 46 12.86 -4.81 -8.97
N ASN A 47 13.50 -3.67 -9.14
CA ASN A 47 14.64 -3.53 -10.06
C ASN A 47 15.92 -4.22 -9.59
N GLY A 48 15.95 -4.83 -8.38
CA GLY A 48 17.03 -5.68 -7.91
C GLY A 48 17.82 -5.14 -6.73
N ILE A 49 17.17 -4.45 -5.80
CA ILE A 49 17.82 -3.96 -4.57
C ILE A 49 17.07 -4.53 -3.36
N LEU A 50 17.81 -5.11 -2.42
CA LEU A 50 17.36 -5.49 -1.09
C LEU A 50 18.17 -4.73 -0.06
N GLY A 51 17.51 -3.94 0.80
CA GLY A 51 18.15 -3.06 1.76
C GLY A 51 18.28 -1.60 1.26
N LEU A 52 17.20 -1.07 0.62
CA LEU A 52 17.11 0.37 0.34
C LEU A 52 17.23 1.17 1.63
N GLY A 53 17.94 2.27 1.57
CA GLY A 53 18.16 3.18 2.71
C GLY A 53 18.10 4.65 2.31
N PRO A 54 18.35 5.54 3.27
CA PRO A 54 18.43 6.97 3.02
C PRO A 54 19.60 7.29 2.07
N ILE A 55 19.44 8.35 1.29
CA ILE A 55 20.50 8.84 0.40
C ILE A 55 21.55 9.55 1.28
N THR A 56 22.70 8.91 1.46
CA THR A 56 23.86 9.51 2.11
C THR A 56 24.82 10.12 1.08
N GLU A 57 24.90 9.49 -0.09
CA GLU A 57 25.68 9.95 -1.24
C GLU A 57 24.90 9.64 -2.52
N VAL A 58 24.87 10.57 -3.46
CA VAL A 58 24.19 10.37 -4.74
C VAL A 58 25.08 9.59 -5.69
N HIS A 59 24.71 8.37 -6.03
CA HIS A 59 25.36 7.56 -7.03
C HIS A 59 24.54 7.55 -8.33
N PRO A 60 25.12 7.93 -9.49
CA PRO A 60 24.36 8.14 -10.73
C PRO A 60 23.65 6.87 -11.24
N ASN A 61 24.17 5.69 -10.90
CA ASN A 61 23.63 4.40 -11.33
C ASN A 61 22.76 3.72 -10.27
N LEU A 62 22.54 4.34 -9.10
CA LEU A 62 21.74 3.77 -8.02
C LEU A 62 20.39 4.45 -7.96
N VAL A 63 19.41 3.76 -8.54
CA VAL A 63 18.01 4.23 -8.62
C VAL A 63 17.06 3.14 -8.13
N ASN A 64 15.96 3.56 -7.51
CA ASN A 64 14.86 2.64 -7.18
C ASN A 64 14.03 2.29 -8.42
N ALA A 65 13.05 1.40 -8.26
CA ALA A 65 12.15 0.98 -9.34
C ALA A 65 11.33 2.12 -9.96
N GLY A 66 11.17 3.25 -9.27
CA GLY A 66 10.55 4.47 -9.79
C GLY A 66 11.52 5.40 -10.53
N GLY A 67 12.78 4.97 -10.79
CA GLY A 67 13.80 5.77 -11.48
C GLY A 67 14.35 6.94 -10.66
N LYS A 68 14.09 6.98 -9.36
CA LYS A 68 14.61 8.04 -8.48
C LYS A 68 15.89 7.58 -7.79
N PRO A 69 16.87 8.49 -7.58
CA PRO A 69 18.04 8.19 -6.77
C PRO A 69 17.64 7.57 -5.43
N CYS A 70 18.40 6.60 -4.97
CA CYS A 70 18.20 5.96 -3.67
C CYS A 70 19.53 5.68 -2.99
N GLY A 71 19.51 5.45 -1.68
CA GLY A 71 20.63 4.92 -0.91
C GLY A 71 20.45 3.43 -0.64
N ILE A 72 21.49 2.81 -0.12
CA ILE A 72 21.49 1.43 0.37
C ILE A 72 22.05 1.37 1.78
N LEU A 73 21.55 0.44 2.56
CA LEU A 73 22.03 0.18 3.92
C LEU A 73 23.31 -0.70 3.88
N PRO A 74 24.16 -0.65 4.92
CA PRO A 74 25.21 -1.64 5.09
C PRO A 74 24.63 -3.06 5.07
N GLY A 75 25.24 -3.96 4.28
CA GLY A 75 24.75 -5.33 4.11
C GLY A 75 23.66 -5.49 3.03
N ALA A 76 23.28 -4.41 2.34
CA ALA A 76 22.37 -4.48 1.22
C ALA A 76 22.93 -5.36 0.08
N ALA A 77 22.01 -5.97 -0.68
CA ALA A 77 22.34 -6.76 -1.85
C ALA A 77 21.76 -6.13 -3.12
N ILE A 78 22.55 -6.15 -4.20
CA ILE A 78 22.12 -5.75 -5.54
C ILE A 78 22.24 -6.96 -6.46
N PHE A 79 21.20 -7.23 -7.21
CA PHE A 79 21.09 -8.39 -8.10
C PHE A 79 20.26 -8.03 -9.34
N ASP A 80 20.23 -8.92 -10.31
CA ASP A 80 19.46 -8.71 -11.51
C ASP A 80 17.94 -8.79 -11.28
N SER A 81 17.17 -8.30 -12.24
CA SER A 81 15.71 -8.28 -12.15
C SER A 81 15.11 -9.70 -12.14
N ALA A 82 15.75 -10.69 -12.74
CA ALA A 82 15.25 -12.06 -12.76
C ALA A 82 15.25 -12.65 -11.35
N LEU A 83 16.34 -12.47 -10.57
CA LEU A 83 16.41 -12.88 -9.19
C LEU A 83 15.43 -12.07 -8.32
N SER A 84 15.31 -10.75 -8.57
CA SER A 84 14.37 -9.89 -7.85
C SER A 84 12.93 -10.40 -7.98
N PHE A 85 12.47 -10.67 -9.20
CA PHE A 85 11.13 -11.21 -9.43
C PHE A 85 10.97 -12.65 -8.95
N ALA A 86 12.05 -13.45 -8.95
CA ALA A 86 12.03 -14.79 -8.33
C ALA A 86 11.79 -14.71 -6.82
N LEU A 87 12.41 -13.75 -6.11
CA LEU A 87 12.15 -13.50 -4.69
C LEU A 87 10.71 -13.09 -4.44
N ILE A 88 10.16 -12.18 -5.25
CA ILE A 88 8.76 -11.74 -5.14
C ILE A 88 7.81 -12.93 -5.34
N ARG A 89 7.94 -13.65 -6.47
CA ARG A 89 7.09 -14.79 -6.83
C ARG A 89 7.25 -15.97 -5.87
N GLY A 90 8.43 -16.10 -5.27
CA GLY A 90 8.74 -17.12 -4.26
C GLY A 90 8.15 -16.86 -2.87
N GLY A 91 7.42 -15.73 -2.68
CA GLY A 91 6.81 -15.39 -1.40
C GLY A 91 7.80 -14.90 -0.35
N HIS A 92 8.94 -14.33 -0.77
CA HIS A 92 9.97 -13.79 0.12
C HIS A 92 9.79 -12.29 0.42
N VAL A 93 8.69 -11.68 -0.01
CA VAL A 93 8.25 -10.35 0.40
C VAL A 93 7.09 -10.52 1.39
N ASP A 94 7.29 -10.07 2.63
CA ASP A 94 6.29 -10.24 3.69
C ASP A 94 5.12 -9.29 3.47
N THR A 95 5.39 -8.02 3.21
CA THR A 95 4.35 -7.01 2.99
C THR A 95 4.64 -6.18 1.74
N CYS A 96 3.64 -6.05 0.90
CA CYS A 96 3.62 -5.13 -0.23
C CYS A 96 2.60 -4.02 0.05
N ILE A 97 3.03 -2.75 0.00
CA ILE A 97 2.13 -1.59 0.15
C ILE A 97 2.07 -0.84 -1.18
N LEU A 98 0.92 -0.84 -1.82
CA LEU A 98 0.72 -0.22 -3.13
C LEU A 98 -0.33 0.90 -3.09
N GLY A 99 -0.23 1.82 -4.04
CA GLY A 99 -1.33 2.71 -4.38
C GLY A 99 -2.42 1.98 -5.17
N GLY A 100 -3.66 2.51 -5.12
CA GLY A 100 -4.79 1.96 -5.88
C GLY A 100 -5.60 3.06 -6.56
N LEU A 101 -6.13 2.76 -7.74
CA LEU A 101 -7.18 3.56 -8.38
C LEU A 101 -8.54 3.13 -7.87
N GLN A 102 -8.80 1.81 -7.83
CA GLN A 102 -10.02 1.19 -7.31
C GLN A 102 -9.68 -0.14 -6.63
N VAL A 103 -10.43 -0.46 -5.59
CA VAL A 103 -10.50 -1.80 -4.98
C VAL A 103 -11.96 -2.16 -4.87
N ASP A 104 -12.34 -3.42 -5.11
CA ASP A 104 -13.73 -3.83 -4.95
C ASP A 104 -13.93 -4.79 -3.76
N GLN A 105 -15.20 -5.08 -3.45
CA GLN A 105 -15.59 -5.94 -2.33
C GLN A 105 -15.11 -7.40 -2.45
N HIS A 106 -14.56 -7.78 -3.61
CA HIS A 106 -14.00 -9.11 -3.87
C HIS A 106 -12.46 -9.13 -3.81
N ALA A 107 -11.84 -8.11 -3.18
CA ALA A 107 -10.40 -7.95 -3.07
C ALA A 107 -9.65 -7.82 -4.40
N ASN A 108 -10.34 -7.40 -5.46
CA ASN A 108 -9.73 -7.07 -6.75
C ASN A 108 -9.11 -5.68 -6.70
N LEU A 109 -7.98 -5.51 -7.38
CA LEU A 109 -7.25 -4.25 -7.48
C LEU A 109 -7.18 -3.76 -8.93
N ALA A 110 -7.47 -2.48 -9.16
CA ALA A 110 -7.12 -1.75 -10.36
C ALA A 110 -6.19 -0.59 -9.99
N SER A 111 -4.97 -0.53 -10.55
CA SER A 111 -3.96 0.45 -10.13
C SER A 111 -3.15 1.06 -11.26
N TRP A 112 -3.25 0.57 -12.50
CA TRP A 112 -2.27 0.85 -13.52
C TRP A 112 -2.76 1.69 -14.70
N MET A 113 -4.07 1.75 -14.95
CA MET A 113 -4.60 2.45 -16.12
C MET A 113 -6.00 3.02 -15.88
N ILE A 114 -6.26 4.20 -16.44
CA ILE A 114 -7.59 4.75 -16.70
C ILE A 114 -7.73 4.85 -18.22
N PRO A 115 -8.57 4.01 -18.88
CA PRO A 115 -8.71 3.98 -20.34
C PRO A 115 -9.00 5.36 -20.92
N GLY A 116 -8.31 5.72 -21.99
CA GLY A 116 -8.46 7.00 -22.68
C GLY A 116 -7.96 8.23 -21.93
N LYS A 117 -7.44 8.08 -20.70
CA LYS A 117 -7.04 9.22 -19.84
C LYS A 117 -5.62 9.11 -19.31
N MET A 118 -5.21 7.95 -18.82
CA MET A 118 -3.92 7.78 -18.16
C MET A 118 -3.47 6.33 -18.18
N VAL A 119 -2.21 6.10 -18.49
CA VAL A 119 -1.53 4.80 -18.33
C VAL A 119 -0.32 5.03 -17.45
N LEU A 120 -0.38 4.57 -16.20
CA LEU A 120 0.74 4.63 -15.25
C LEU A 120 1.78 3.56 -15.55
N GLY A 121 1.38 2.51 -16.27
CA GLY A 121 2.16 1.29 -16.47
C GLY A 121 1.96 0.28 -15.35
N MET A 122 2.04 -0.99 -15.71
CA MET A 122 1.87 -2.10 -14.75
C MET A 122 3.09 -2.24 -13.84
N GLY A 123 4.30 -2.05 -14.38
CA GLY A 123 5.54 -2.34 -13.66
C GLY A 123 5.54 -3.74 -13.05
N GLY A 124 6.07 -3.87 -11.84
CA GLY A 124 6.05 -5.10 -11.05
C GLY A 124 4.78 -5.36 -10.25
N ALA A 125 3.72 -4.52 -10.40
CA ALA A 125 2.57 -4.56 -9.50
C ALA A 125 1.83 -5.91 -9.51
N MET A 126 1.67 -6.57 -10.67
CA MET A 126 1.01 -7.88 -10.75
C MET A 126 1.77 -8.95 -9.97
N ASP A 127 3.09 -8.98 -10.10
CA ASP A 127 3.95 -9.93 -9.40
C ASP A 127 3.96 -9.65 -7.89
N LEU A 128 4.08 -8.38 -7.50
CA LEU A 128 4.07 -7.94 -6.10
C LEU A 128 2.77 -8.33 -5.40
N VAL A 129 1.62 -8.03 -6.01
CA VAL A 129 0.30 -8.35 -5.44
C VAL A 129 0.04 -9.85 -5.39
N THR A 130 0.64 -10.62 -6.31
CA THR A 130 0.45 -12.07 -6.36
C THR A 130 1.42 -12.81 -5.44
N GLY A 131 2.66 -12.31 -5.30
CA GLY A 131 3.74 -13.00 -4.60
C GLY A 131 3.93 -12.57 -3.14
N ALA A 132 3.58 -11.34 -2.75
CA ALA A 132 3.71 -10.92 -1.36
C ALA A 132 2.71 -11.64 -0.45
N ARG A 133 3.11 -11.88 0.81
CA ARG A 133 2.27 -12.58 1.80
C ARG A 133 1.11 -11.69 2.28
N LYS A 134 1.32 -10.39 2.39
CA LYS A 134 0.32 -9.38 2.77
C LYS A 134 0.31 -8.24 1.78
N VAL A 135 -0.86 -7.88 1.26
CA VAL A 135 -1.03 -6.79 0.29
C VAL A 135 -1.90 -5.70 0.89
N ILE A 136 -1.30 -4.54 1.12
CA ILE A 136 -1.97 -3.36 1.66
C ILE A 136 -2.13 -2.32 0.56
N ILE A 137 -3.35 -1.85 0.34
CA ILE A 137 -3.61 -0.75 -0.58
C ILE A 137 -3.76 0.55 0.21
N ALA A 138 -2.77 1.44 0.04
CA ALA A 138 -2.71 2.75 0.66
C ALA A 138 -3.16 3.82 -0.35
N MET A 139 -4.39 4.30 -0.22
CA MET A 139 -5.00 5.22 -1.18
C MET A 139 -5.99 6.18 -0.51
N LYS A 140 -6.28 7.32 -1.14
CA LYS A 140 -7.40 8.17 -0.70
C LYS A 140 -8.71 7.42 -0.84
N HIS A 141 -9.65 7.67 0.07
CA HIS A 141 -10.95 7.01 0.10
C HIS A 141 -11.79 7.30 -1.14
N CYS A 142 -11.80 8.56 -1.55
CA CYS A 142 -12.50 9.03 -2.74
C CYS A 142 -11.54 9.63 -3.77
N THR A 143 -12.03 9.81 -4.98
CA THR A 143 -11.41 10.60 -6.04
C THR A 143 -11.50 12.10 -5.71
N LYS A 144 -10.90 12.96 -6.54
CA LYS A 144 -10.93 14.42 -6.34
C LYS A 144 -12.33 15.01 -6.48
N ASP A 145 -13.18 14.39 -7.29
CA ASP A 145 -14.59 14.77 -7.50
C ASP A 145 -15.55 14.12 -6.50
N GLY A 146 -15.04 13.39 -5.51
CA GLY A 146 -15.81 12.78 -4.44
C GLY A 146 -16.34 11.38 -4.75
N SER A 147 -16.10 10.82 -5.93
CA SER A 147 -16.53 9.47 -6.29
C SER A 147 -15.84 8.40 -5.46
N ALA A 148 -16.53 7.33 -5.12
CA ALA A 148 -15.99 6.21 -4.38
C ALA A 148 -14.85 5.52 -5.13
N LYS A 149 -13.86 5.00 -4.40
CA LYS A 149 -12.78 4.15 -4.93
C LYS A 149 -12.84 2.73 -4.38
N ILE A 150 -13.66 2.51 -3.35
CA ILE A 150 -13.96 1.19 -2.80
C ILE A 150 -15.34 0.81 -3.32
N LEU A 151 -15.40 -0.11 -4.29
CA LEU A 151 -16.53 -0.34 -5.16
C LEU A 151 -17.15 -1.72 -4.96
N LYS A 152 -18.38 -1.93 -5.41
CA LYS A 152 -18.95 -3.28 -5.56
C LYS A 152 -18.16 -4.11 -6.56
N GLN A 153 -17.79 -3.49 -7.66
CA GLN A 153 -16.97 -4.11 -8.71
C GLN A 153 -16.06 -3.06 -9.34
N CYS A 154 -14.78 -3.36 -9.52
CA CYS A 154 -13.87 -2.49 -10.25
C CYS A 154 -14.37 -2.29 -11.69
N THR A 155 -14.33 -1.04 -12.14
CA THR A 155 -14.70 -0.65 -13.52
C THR A 155 -13.47 -0.41 -14.39
N LEU A 156 -12.29 -0.28 -13.77
CA LEU A 156 -11.01 -0.12 -14.46
C LEU A 156 -10.34 -1.48 -14.68
N PRO A 157 -9.41 -1.58 -15.65
CA PRO A 157 -8.65 -2.80 -15.89
C PRO A 157 -7.93 -3.26 -14.63
N LEU A 158 -8.12 -4.54 -14.29
CA LEU A 158 -7.60 -5.12 -13.06
C LEU A 158 -6.08 -5.30 -13.13
N THR A 159 -5.44 -5.09 -12.00
CA THR A 159 -4.04 -5.45 -11.71
C THR A 159 -3.98 -6.86 -11.15
N ALA A 160 -4.91 -7.20 -10.25
CA ALA A 160 -4.99 -8.52 -9.62
C ALA A 160 -6.42 -8.84 -9.17
N ILE A 161 -6.71 -10.14 -9.07
CA ILE A 161 -8.01 -10.67 -8.66
C ILE A 161 -7.85 -11.36 -7.30
N ASN A 162 -8.70 -10.96 -6.34
CA ASN A 162 -8.78 -11.57 -4.99
C ASN A 162 -7.42 -11.66 -4.27
N LYS A 163 -6.67 -10.54 -4.25
CA LYS A 163 -5.32 -10.49 -3.67
C LYS A 163 -5.12 -9.42 -2.61
N VAL A 164 -6.01 -8.43 -2.53
CA VAL A 164 -5.90 -7.38 -1.52
C VAL A 164 -6.21 -7.96 -0.14
N SER A 165 -5.30 -7.74 0.81
CA SER A 165 -5.48 -8.14 2.22
C SER A 165 -6.14 -7.02 3.04
N MET A 166 -5.76 -5.77 2.75
CA MET A 166 -6.17 -4.62 3.54
C MET A 166 -6.22 -3.35 2.67
N ILE A 167 -7.17 -2.47 2.99
CA ILE A 167 -7.26 -1.12 2.42
C ILE A 167 -7.08 -0.12 3.56
N VAL A 168 -6.13 0.80 3.41
CA VAL A 168 -5.89 1.91 4.33
C VAL A 168 -6.18 3.22 3.61
N THR A 169 -7.13 3.98 4.14
CA THR A 169 -7.48 5.32 3.66
C THR A 169 -7.40 6.34 4.79
N GLU A 170 -7.57 7.62 4.49
CA GLU A 170 -7.66 8.66 5.51
C GLU A 170 -8.95 8.61 6.34
N LEU A 171 -9.95 7.86 5.88
CA LEU A 171 -11.24 7.75 6.57
C LEU A 171 -11.42 6.43 7.32
N ALA A 172 -10.79 5.35 6.86
CA ALA A 172 -11.05 4.01 7.38
C ALA A 172 -9.97 2.99 7.01
N VAL A 173 -9.96 1.90 7.78
CA VAL A 173 -9.20 0.67 7.49
C VAL A 173 -10.16 -0.48 7.30
N PHE A 174 -10.03 -1.16 6.18
CA PHE A 174 -10.78 -2.38 5.87
C PHE A 174 -9.82 -3.56 5.71
N CYS A 175 -10.27 -4.74 6.13
CA CYS A 175 -9.59 -6.01 5.88
C CYS A 175 -10.49 -6.96 5.10
N PHE A 176 -9.87 -7.84 4.33
CA PHE A 176 -10.57 -8.97 3.70
C PHE A 176 -10.38 -10.22 4.56
N GLU A 177 -11.45 -10.74 5.13
CA GLU A 177 -11.47 -11.95 5.96
C GLU A 177 -12.53 -12.92 5.43
N GLN A 178 -12.14 -14.14 5.13
CA GLN A 178 -13.04 -15.17 4.59
C GLN A 178 -13.84 -14.72 3.36
N GLY A 179 -13.21 -13.88 2.50
CA GLY A 179 -13.86 -13.35 1.29
C GLY A 179 -14.81 -12.18 1.52
N GLN A 180 -14.90 -11.65 2.73
CA GLN A 180 -15.75 -10.51 3.09
C GLN A 180 -14.90 -9.26 3.38
N LEU A 181 -15.39 -8.10 2.96
CA LEU A 181 -14.82 -6.80 3.31
C LEU A 181 -15.34 -6.37 4.70
N ILE A 182 -14.42 -6.15 5.63
CA ILE A 182 -14.74 -5.83 7.02
C ILE A 182 -14.12 -4.49 7.40
N LEU A 183 -14.92 -3.57 7.90
CA LEU A 183 -14.45 -2.31 8.50
C LEU A 183 -13.83 -2.60 9.87
N LYS A 184 -12.53 -2.38 10.00
CA LYS A 184 -11.75 -2.56 11.24
C LYS A 184 -11.56 -1.28 12.03
N GLU A 185 -11.40 -0.16 11.32
CA GLU A 185 -11.17 1.15 11.95
C GLU A 185 -11.81 2.26 11.13
N HIS A 186 -12.22 3.33 11.81
CA HIS A 186 -12.62 4.57 11.18
C HIS A 186 -11.90 5.77 11.80
N ALA A 187 -11.74 6.84 11.04
CA ALA A 187 -11.13 8.07 11.54
C ALA A 187 -12.00 8.71 12.64
N PRO A 188 -11.40 9.43 13.62
CA PRO A 188 -12.11 9.91 14.81
C PRO A 188 -13.36 10.76 14.55
N ASN A 189 -13.37 11.52 13.44
CA ASN A 189 -14.46 12.45 13.11
C ASN A 189 -15.32 11.95 11.96
N VAL A 190 -15.31 10.65 11.67
CA VAL A 190 -16.06 10.05 10.56
C VAL A 190 -17.10 9.11 11.13
N THR A 191 -18.37 9.35 10.77
CA THR A 191 -19.48 8.48 11.19
C THR A 191 -19.62 7.29 10.24
N LEU A 192 -20.31 6.23 10.70
CA LEU A 192 -20.57 5.05 9.88
C LEU A 192 -21.46 5.38 8.68
N GLU A 193 -22.41 6.31 8.85
CA GLU A 193 -23.26 6.81 7.78
C GLU A 193 -22.43 7.48 6.68
N ALA A 194 -21.54 8.39 7.07
CA ALA A 194 -20.63 9.07 6.13
C ALA A 194 -19.70 8.09 5.41
N LEU A 195 -19.25 7.02 6.06
CA LEU A 195 -18.48 5.96 5.41
C LEU A 195 -19.31 5.18 4.39
N ARG A 196 -20.57 4.84 4.74
CA ARG A 196 -21.47 4.14 3.81
C ARG A 196 -21.79 4.97 2.57
N GLU A 197 -21.97 6.27 2.71
CA GLU A 197 -22.19 7.17 1.57
C GLU A 197 -20.97 7.27 0.63
N LYS A 198 -19.75 7.10 1.17
CA LYS A 198 -18.49 7.22 0.43
C LYS A 198 -17.92 5.87 -0.03
N THR A 199 -18.53 4.76 0.37
CA THR A 199 -18.07 3.39 0.06
C THR A 199 -19.21 2.69 -0.70
N GLU A 200 -18.98 2.39 -1.98
CA GLU A 200 -19.97 1.67 -2.78
C GLU A 200 -20.00 0.17 -2.44
N ALA A 201 -18.86 -0.39 -2.06
CA ALA A 201 -18.74 -1.78 -1.65
C ALA A 201 -19.61 -2.11 -0.43
N GLU A 202 -20.18 -3.29 -0.41
CA GLU A 202 -20.84 -3.83 0.79
C GLU A 202 -19.77 -4.29 1.78
N PHE A 203 -19.90 -3.90 3.04
CA PHE A 203 -18.97 -4.28 4.10
C PHE A 203 -19.67 -4.57 5.41
N SER A 204 -19.10 -5.49 6.17
CA SER A 204 -19.47 -5.76 7.56
C SER A 204 -18.66 -4.89 8.50
N ILE A 205 -19.13 -4.71 9.72
CA ILE A 205 -18.44 -3.98 10.77
C ILE A 205 -17.82 -5.00 11.73
N ALA A 206 -16.54 -4.84 12.04
CA ALA A 206 -15.87 -5.69 13.01
C ALA A 206 -16.52 -5.56 14.40
N HIS A 207 -16.62 -6.66 15.13
CA HIS A 207 -17.13 -6.64 16.51
C HIS A 207 -16.29 -5.74 17.44
N ASP A 208 -14.99 -5.66 17.18
CA ASP A 208 -14.00 -4.85 17.90
C ASP A 208 -13.61 -3.59 17.09
N LEU A 209 -14.56 -2.96 16.41
CA LEU A 209 -14.34 -1.73 15.64
C LEU A 209 -13.59 -0.70 16.47
N LYS A 210 -12.50 -0.15 15.92
CA LYS A 210 -11.62 0.80 16.61
C LYS A 210 -11.63 2.17 15.95
N ILE A 211 -11.21 3.16 16.72
CA ILE A 211 -10.86 4.48 16.20
C ILE A 211 -9.44 4.38 15.62
N MET A 212 -9.27 4.79 14.38
CA MET A 212 -7.97 4.80 13.69
C MET A 212 -7.00 5.76 14.42
N PRO A 213 -5.79 5.30 14.81
CA PRO A 213 -4.81 6.16 15.44
C PRO A 213 -4.31 7.21 14.43
N ILE A 214 -4.52 8.47 14.76
CA ILE A 214 -4.00 9.61 14.01
C ILE A 214 -2.86 10.21 14.83
N PRO A 215 -1.68 10.44 14.25
CA PRO A 215 -0.57 11.06 14.97
C PRO A 215 -0.97 12.41 15.53
N VAL A 216 -0.69 12.61 16.79
CA VAL A 216 -0.82 13.93 17.42
C VAL A 216 0.26 14.82 16.80
N GLN A 217 -0.10 15.97 16.26
CA GLN A 217 0.88 16.98 15.90
C GLN A 217 1.54 17.47 17.20
N GLU A 218 2.78 17.08 17.45
CA GLU A 218 3.61 17.84 18.38
C GLU A 218 3.73 19.27 17.81
N LYS A 219 3.32 20.21 18.65
CA LYS A 219 3.35 21.66 18.33
C LYS A 219 4.78 22.17 18.34
#